data_d25fd3f178154a9e99525ddb5538f4ae
#
_entry.id   d25fd3f178154a9e99525ddb5538f4ae
#
_cell.length_a   1.000
_cell.length_b   1.000
_cell.length_c   1.000
_cell.angle_alpha   90.00
_cell.angle_beta   90.00
_cell.angle_gamma   90.00
#
_symmetry.space_group_name_H-M   'P 1'
#
loop_
_entity.id
_entity.type
_entity.pdbx_description
1 polymer ?
#
loop_
_entity_poly.entity_id
_entity_poly.type
_entity_poly.pdbx_seq_one_letter_code
_entity_poly.pdbx_strand_id
1 'polypeptide(L)'
;MKTETKCLHAGYEPKNGEPREVPIYQSTTFKYDSSLQMGRLFDLEDSGYFYSRLQNPTNDIVASKIAALEGGIAAMLTSSGQAANFFAVFNICEAGDHLIASSAIYGGTYNLFGVTMKKMGIDCTFVDPEISEEDLQKEFKPNTKCVFGETITNPTVRIFDIEKFAKVAHANGVPLIIDNTFATPIMCKPIQWGADIVTHSTTKYMDGHASCVGGAIVDSGNFNWLEHADKYPGLTTPDESYHGIVYAEKFGKLAYITKATSQLMRDLGSIQAPQNAYYLNLGLESLAVRMKAHCANALAVAKYLEANEDVAWVKYADLESDPHHELAKKYCPNGTCGVLSFGLKADRDQTEKFMDSLKLASIVTHVADAKTCLLHPASHTHRQMSEEQLKEAGVAPDLIRFSVGLEDAQDIINDLQQALDAMKA
;
A
#
# COMPACT_ATOMS: atom_id res chain seq x y z
N MET A 1 10.66 -19.90 7.53
CA MET A 1 10.66 -19.97 6.05
C MET A 1 11.21 -18.66 5.49
N LYS A 2 11.99 -18.72 4.36
CA LYS A 2 12.42 -17.54 3.59
C LYS A 2 11.23 -16.93 2.83
N THR A 3 11.37 -15.70 2.37
CA THR A 3 10.27 -14.93 1.75
C THR A 3 9.67 -15.65 0.52
N GLU A 4 10.49 -16.21 -0.36
CA GLU A 4 10.04 -16.95 -1.54
C GLU A 4 9.20 -18.19 -1.16
N THR A 5 9.62 -18.90 -0.10
CA THR A 5 8.86 -20.05 0.41
C THR A 5 7.54 -19.60 1.07
N LYS A 6 7.54 -18.45 1.75
CA LYS A 6 6.29 -17.89 2.32
C LYS A 6 5.28 -17.51 1.25
N CYS A 7 5.72 -17.00 0.08
CA CYS A 7 4.83 -16.73 -1.04
C CYS A 7 3.97 -17.95 -1.43
N LEU A 8 4.55 -19.13 -1.35
CA LEU A 8 3.91 -20.39 -1.76
C LEU A 8 3.12 -21.07 -0.62
N HIS A 9 3.67 -21.04 0.61
CA HIS A 9 3.21 -21.96 1.67
C HIS A 9 2.61 -21.26 2.90
N ALA A 10 2.79 -19.94 3.08
CA ALA A 10 2.21 -19.29 4.24
C ALA A 10 0.70 -19.15 4.13
N GLY A 11 0.00 -19.17 5.27
CA GLY A 11 -1.44 -18.95 5.39
C GLY A 11 -2.31 -20.18 5.17
N TYR A 12 -1.85 -21.21 4.45
CA TYR A 12 -2.62 -22.42 4.19
C TYR A 12 -1.77 -23.69 4.38
N GLU A 13 -2.25 -24.58 5.23
CA GLU A 13 -1.65 -25.88 5.49
C GLU A 13 -2.74 -26.96 5.35
N PRO A 14 -2.87 -27.60 4.17
CA PRO A 14 -3.91 -28.58 3.93
C PRO A 14 -3.66 -29.86 4.72
N LYS A 15 -4.71 -30.43 5.31
CA LYS A 15 -4.70 -31.73 5.98
C LYS A 15 -4.87 -32.86 4.97
N ASN A 16 -4.70 -34.11 5.46
CA ASN A 16 -4.89 -35.27 4.61
C ASN A 16 -6.28 -35.30 3.97
N GLY A 17 -6.32 -35.34 2.63
CA GLY A 17 -7.55 -35.32 1.84
C GLY A 17 -8.15 -33.96 1.54
N GLU A 18 -7.56 -32.88 2.07
CA GLU A 18 -7.96 -31.50 1.72
C GLU A 18 -7.33 -31.06 0.40
N PRO A 19 -7.95 -30.08 -0.30
CA PRO A 19 -7.37 -29.50 -1.51
C PRO A 19 -5.97 -28.96 -1.26
N ARG A 20 -5.05 -29.19 -2.20
CA ARG A 20 -3.70 -28.59 -2.14
C ARG A 20 -3.75 -27.07 -2.34
N GLU A 21 -4.63 -26.61 -3.23
CA GLU A 21 -4.86 -25.19 -3.49
C GLU A 21 -5.86 -24.62 -2.50
N VAL A 22 -5.76 -23.29 -2.26
CA VAL A 22 -6.67 -22.56 -1.39
C VAL A 22 -8.11 -22.69 -1.90
N PRO A 23 -9.06 -23.25 -1.13
CA PRO A 23 -10.46 -23.37 -1.56
C PRO A 23 -11.15 -22.01 -1.64
N ILE A 24 -12.06 -21.86 -2.60
CA ILE A 24 -12.95 -20.68 -2.67
C ILE A 24 -14.22 -20.97 -1.89
N TYR A 25 -14.40 -20.32 -0.75
CA TYR A 25 -15.62 -20.42 0.06
C TYR A 25 -16.64 -19.38 -0.42
N GLN A 26 -17.37 -19.73 -1.47
CA GLN A 26 -18.40 -18.87 -2.08
C GLN A 26 -19.73 -19.02 -1.31
N SER A 27 -19.76 -18.51 -0.08
CA SER A 27 -20.93 -18.52 0.80
C SER A 27 -21.08 -17.20 1.54
N THR A 28 -22.31 -16.76 1.74
CA THR A 28 -22.60 -15.56 2.55
C THR A 28 -22.62 -15.85 4.04
N THR A 29 -22.99 -17.07 4.44
CA THR A 29 -23.18 -17.48 5.83
C THR A 29 -22.72 -18.92 6.05
N PHE A 30 -22.62 -19.30 7.31
CA PHE A 30 -22.12 -20.60 7.75
C PHE A 30 -23.11 -21.25 8.73
N LYS A 31 -23.10 -22.58 8.83
CA LYS A 31 -23.96 -23.36 9.71
C LYS A 31 -23.32 -23.52 11.09
N TYR A 32 -24.13 -23.47 12.14
CA TYR A 32 -23.73 -23.76 13.52
C TYR A 32 -24.42 -25.00 14.05
N ASP A 33 -23.82 -25.65 15.04
CA ASP A 33 -24.40 -26.81 15.69
C ASP A 33 -25.39 -26.42 16.79
N SER A 34 -25.30 -25.22 17.33
CA SER A 34 -26.25 -24.71 18.34
C SER A 34 -26.41 -23.18 18.30
N SER A 35 -27.55 -22.69 18.78
CA SER A 35 -27.79 -21.27 18.97
C SER A 35 -26.84 -20.63 19.99
N LEU A 36 -26.39 -21.39 20.98
CA LEU A 36 -25.42 -20.92 21.97
C LEU A 36 -24.05 -20.63 21.31
N GLN A 37 -23.57 -21.53 20.46
CA GLN A 37 -22.32 -21.33 19.72
C GLN A 37 -22.39 -20.09 18.83
N MET A 38 -23.53 -19.90 18.13
CA MET A 38 -23.76 -18.72 17.32
C MET A 38 -23.69 -17.43 18.17
N GLY A 39 -24.34 -17.40 19.35
CA GLY A 39 -24.28 -16.25 20.27
C GLY A 39 -22.84 -15.93 20.69
N ARG A 40 -22.06 -16.93 21.10
CA ARG A 40 -20.67 -16.74 21.53
C ARG A 40 -19.74 -16.19 20.42
N LEU A 41 -20.01 -16.53 19.15
CA LEU A 41 -19.29 -15.93 18.02
C LEU A 41 -19.62 -14.43 17.87
N PHE A 42 -20.90 -14.06 18.03
CA PHE A 42 -21.32 -12.66 18.01
C PHE A 42 -20.76 -11.84 19.18
N ASP A 43 -20.57 -12.48 20.34
CA ASP A 43 -19.99 -11.86 21.55
C ASP A 43 -18.43 -11.86 21.52
N LEU A 44 -17.83 -12.30 20.44
CA LEU A 44 -16.37 -12.47 20.27
C LEU A 44 -15.74 -13.34 21.39
N GLU A 45 -16.51 -14.32 21.90
CA GLU A 45 -16.03 -15.31 22.89
C GLU A 45 -15.44 -16.54 22.22
N ASP A 46 -15.93 -16.90 21.04
CA ASP A 46 -15.42 -17.99 20.21
C ASP A 46 -14.84 -17.45 18.90
N SER A 47 -13.96 -18.23 18.29
CA SER A 47 -13.45 -17.97 16.94
C SER A 47 -14.19 -18.82 15.90
N GLY A 48 -14.49 -18.25 14.73
CA GLY A 48 -15.16 -18.97 13.65
C GLY A 48 -15.80 -18.02 12.65
N TYR A 49 -16.43 -18.61 11.63
CA TYR A 49 -17.06 -17.85 10.55
C TYR A 49 -18.58 -17.86 10.73
N PHE A 50 -19.21 -16.71 10.55
CA PHE A 50 -20.67 -16.59 10.58
C PHE A 50 -21.25 -15.81 9.40
N TYR A 51 -20.53 -14.81 8.89
CA TYR A 51 -20.98 -14.04 7.74
C TYR A 51 -19.78 -13.48 6.95
N SER A 52 -19.77 -13.72 5.63
CA SER A 52 -18.62 -13.40 4.78
C SER A 52 -18.30 -11.91 4.68
N ARG A 53 -19.22 -11.00 5.05
CA ARG A 53 -18.90 -9.57 5.11
C ARG A 53 -17.84 -9.25 6.18
N LEU A 54 -17.81 -10.00 7.26
CA LEU A 54 -16.80 -9.83 8.31
C LEU A 54 -15.56 -10.66 8.03
N GLN A 55 -15.75 -11.95 7.82
CA GLN A 55 -14.65 -12.91 7.63
C GLN A 55 -15.10 -14.04 6.69
N ASN A 56 -14.15 -14.52 5.90
CA ASN A 56 -14.34 -15.65 4.99
C ASN A 56 -13.05 -16.49 4.98
N PRO A 57 -13.15 -17.83 5.03
CA PRO A 57 -11.96 -18.69 5.08
C PRO A 57 -10.94 -18.43 3.98
N THR A 58 -11.38 -18.16 2.73
CA THR A 58 -10.46 -17.84 1.62
C THR A 58 -9.72 -16.54 1.88
N ASN A 59 -10.45 -15.51 2.32
CA ASN A 59 -9.86 -14.20 2.60
C ASN A 59 -8.85 -14.26 3.75
N ASP A 60 -9.16 -15.00 4.80
CA ASP A 60 -8.30 -15.11 5.99
C ASP A 60 -7.01 -15.87 5.69
N ILE A 61 -7.08 -16.91 4.85
CA ILE A 61 -5.88 -17.62 4.36
C ILE A 61 -4.94 -16.64 3.64
N VAL A 62 -5.49 -15.84 2.72
CA VAL A 62 -4.69 -14.89 1.92
C VAL A 62 -4.19 -13.73 2.78
N ALA A 63 -5.00 -13.21 3.69
CA ALA A 63 -4.59 -12.21 4.68
C ALA A 63 -3.44 -12.74 5.56
N SER A 64 -3.54 -13.96 6.05
CA SER A 64 -2.47 -14.61 6.84
C SER A 64 -1.17 -14.77 6.04
N LYS A 65 -1.25 -15.06 4.73
CA LYS A 65 -0.08 -15.10 3.84
C LYS A 65 0.58 -13.72 3.75
N ILE A 66 -0.20 -12.65 3.55
CA ILE A 66 0.30 -11.27 3.49
C ILE A 66 0.94 -10.86 4.83
N ALA A 67 0.28 -11.15 5.97
CA ALA A 67 0.84 -10.92 7.30
C ALA A 67 2.20 -11.60 7.46
N ALA A 68 2.30 -12.88 7.09
CA ALA A 68 3.55 -13.63 7.16
C ALA A 68 4.65 -13.07 6.25
N LEU A 69 4.30 -12.53 5.08
CA LEU A 69 5.24 -11.90 4.15
C LEU A 69 5.78 -10.59 4.72
N GLU A 70 4.94 -9.72 5.25
CA GLU A 70 5.34 -8.46 5.90
C GLU A 70 6.05 -8.68 7.24
N GLY A 71 5.80 -9.79 7.92
CA GLY A 71 6.27 -10.04 9.28
C GLY A 71 5.34 -9.48 10.36
N GLY A 72 4.08 -9.20 10.02
CA GLY A 72 3.03 -8.79 10.94
C GLY A 72 2.41 -9.95 11.71
N ILE A 73 1.65 -9.63 12.76
CA ILE A 73 0.95 -10.61 13.59
C ILE A 73 -0.37 -11.06 12.97
N ALA A 74 -1.06 -10.14 12.27
CA ALA A 74 -2.33 -10.39 11.61
C ALA A 74 -2.55 -9.42 10.44
N ALA A 75 -3.47 -9.78 9.55
CA ALA A 75 -3.91 -8.92 8.47
C ALA A 75 -5.39 -9.11 8.16
N MET A 76 -5.97 -8.16 7.42
CA MET A 76 -7.30 -8.28 6.82
C MET A 76 -7.28 -7.81 5.37
N LEU A 77 -8.12 -8.40 4.53
CA LEU A 77 -8.33 -7.94 3.15
C LEU A 77 -9.46 -6.91 3.09
N THR A 78 -9.32 -5.96 2.18
CA THR A 78 -10.34 -4.94 1.87
C THR A 78 -10.64 -4.91 0.37
N SER A 79 -11.74 -4.27 -0.02
CA SER A 79 -12.18 -4.19 -1.41
C SER A 79 -11.25 -3.34 -2.31
N SER A 80 -10.37 -2.52 -1.73
CA SER A 80 -9.41 -1.68 -2.44
C SER A 80 -8.32 -1.18 -1.51
N GLY A 81 -7.19 -0.70 -2.08
CA GLY A 81 -6.15 -0.01 -1.31
C GLY A 81 -6.66 1.25 -0.61
N GLN A 82 -7.59 2.00 -1.24
CA GLN A 82 -8.22 3.16 -0.60
C GLN A 82 -9.06 2.78 0.62
N ALA A 83 -9.77 1.66 0.57
CA ALA A 83 -10.47 1.14 1.74
C ALA A 83 -9.49 0.71 2.83
N ALA A 84 -8.34 0.14 2.47
CA ALA A 84 -7.28 -0.19 3.43
C ALA A 84 -6.74 1.07 4.12
N ASN A 85 -6.38 2.11 3.36
CA ASN A 85 -5.88 3.37 3.91
C ASN A 85 -6.94 4.08 4.77
N PHE A 86 -8.21 4.09 4.32
CA PHE A 86 -9.31 4.64 5.10
C PHE A 86 -9.50 3.89 6.43
N PHE A 87 -9.60 2.56 6.40
CA PHE A 87 -9.80 1.77 7.61
C PHE A 87 -8.61 1.84 8.55
N ALA A 88 -7.38 1.87 8.02
CA ALA A 88 -6.18 1.95 8.84
C ALA A 88 -6.17 3.21 9.70
N VAL A 89 -6.57 4.35 9.16
CA VAL A 89 -6.66 5.61 9.90
C VAL A 89 -7.94 5.68 10.74
N PHE A 90 -9.11 5.37 10.14
CA PHE A 90 -10.41 5.52 10.80
C PHE A 90 -10.61 4.56 11.98
N ASN A 91 -9.85 3.46 12.05
CA ASN A 91 -9.86 2.54 13.18
C ASN A 91 -9.37 3.17 14.49
N ILE A 92 -8.57 4.23 14.41
CA ILE A 92 -7.92 4.89 15.55
C ILE A 92 -8.14 6.40 15.61
N CYS A 93 -8.79 6.99 14.61
CA CYS A 93 -9.16 8.40 14.56
C CYS A 93 -10.67 8.55 14.64
N GLU A 94 -11.11 9.55 15.38
CA GLU A 94 -12.51 9.97 15.54
C GLU A 94 -12.68 11.45 15.15
N ALA A 95 -13.92 11.94 15.16
CA ALA A 95 -14.17 13.36 14.91
C ALA A 95 -13.47 14.24 15.97
N GLY A 96 -12.70 15.20 15.53
CA GLY A 96 -11.85 16.05 16.35
C GLY A 96 -10.39 15.60 16.40
N ASP A 97 -10.03 14.46 15.81
CA ASP A 97 -8.67 13.97 15.77
C ASP A 97 -7.87 14.51 14.58
N HIS A 98 -6.59 14.28 14.63
CA HIS A 98 -5.61 14.76 13.66
C HIS A 98 -4.65 13.64 13.26
N LEU A 99 -4.21 13.65 11.99
CA LEU A 99 -3.10 12.85 11.50
C LEU A 99 -2.05 13.71 10.81
N ILE A 100 -0.82 13.21 10.77
CA ILE A 100 0.26 13.75 9.94
C ILE A 100 0.46 12.80 8.77
N ALA A 101 0.53 13.31 7.54
CA ALA A 101 0.80 12.51 6.36
C ALA A 101 1.91 13.12 5.52
N SER A 102 2.72 12.28 4.86
CA SER A 102 3.63 12.78 3.83
C SER A 102 2.84 13.43 2.70
N SER A 103 3.32 14.57 2.19
CA SER A 103 2.73 15.23 1.03
C SER A 103 2.99 14.46 -0.27
N ALA A 104 4.07 13.67 -0.31
CA ALA A 104 4.44 12.84 -1.44
C ALA A 104 3.81 11.43 -1.32
N ILE A 105 2.49 11.35 -1.41
CA ILE A 105 1.71 10.09 -1.41
C ILE A 105 0.79 10.05 -2.63
N TYR A 106 0.19 8.88 -2.89
CA TYR A 106 -0.79 8.72 -3.96
C TYR A 106 -1.89 9.78 -3.89
N GLY A 107 -2.18 10.45 -5.03
CA GLY A 107 -3.12 11.56 -5.07
C GLY A 107 -4.52 11.23 -4.55
N GLY A 108 -4.99 9.97 -4.70
CA GLY A 108 -6.25 9.52 -4.10
C GLY A 108 -6.20 9.50 -2.58
N THR A 109 -5.08 9.11 -1.97
CA THR A 109 -4.88 9.11 -0.52
C THR A 109 -4.70 10.53 0.02
N TYR A 110 -3.99 11.40 -0.73
CA TYR A 110 -3.90 12.83 -0.41
C TYR A 110 -5.29 13.46 -0.33
N ASN A 111 -6.14 13.23 -1.34
CA ASN A 111 -7.53 13.71 -1.33
C ASN A 111 -8.39 13.05 -0.23
N LEU A 112 -8.17 11.76 0.06
CA LEU A 112 -8.86 11.06 1.15
C LEU A 112 -8.65 11.78 2.48
N PHE A 113 -7.38 12.07 2.83
CA PHE A 113 -7.03 12.69 4.12
C PHE A 113 -7.34 14.19 4.14
N GLY A 114 -7.00 14.93 3.08
CA GLY A 114 -7.14 16.38 3.06
C GLY A 114 -8.57 16.89 2.84
N VAL A 115 -9.44 16.07 2.20
CA VAL A 115 -10.80 16.49 1.82
C VAL A 115 -11.87 15.58 2.42
N THR A 116 -11.78 14.27 2.19
CA THR A 116 -12.87 13.36 2.54
C THR A 116 -12.95 13.14 4.06
N MET A 117 -11.83 12.85 4.72
CA MET A 117 -11.81 12.65 6.18
C MET A 117 -12.07 13.93 6.95
N LYS A 118 -11.74 15.09 6.38
CA LYS A 118 -12.10 16.38 6.95
C LYS A 118 -13.62 16.56 7.11
N LYS A 119 -14.43 16.00 6.19
CA LYS A 119 -15.91 15.98 6.33
C LYS A 119 -16.38 15.11 7.49
N MET A 120 -15.53 14.20 7.97
CA MET A 120 -15.78 13.36 9.13
C MET A 120 -15.21 13.95 10.43
N GLY A 121 -14.68 15.19 10.35
CA GLY A 121 -14.07 15.89 11.47
C GLY A 121 -12.65 15.46 11.80
N ILE A 122 -11.97 14.77 10.91
CA ILE A 122 -10.57 14.36 11.08
C ILE A 122 -9.70 15.28 10.23
N ASP A 123 -8.78 16.01 10.87
CA ASP A 123 -7.86 16.93 10.20
C ASP A 123 -6.53 16.24 9.85
N CYS A 124 -5.89 16.72 8.77
CA CYS A 124 -4.59 16.22 8.31
C CYS A 124 -3.61 17.38 8.09
N THR A 125 -2.40 17.25 8.63
CA THR A 125 -1.24 18.08 8.24
C THR A 125 -0.37 17.28 7.28
N PHE A 126 -0.13 17.84 6.08
CA PHE A 126 0.81 17.28 5.12
C PHE A 126 2.21 17.85 5.34
N VAL A 127 3.22 16.98 5.35
CA VAL A 127 4.62 17.36 5.53
C VAL A 127 5.48 16.83 4.37
N ASP A 128 6.53 17.57 4.02
CA ASP A 128 7.52 17.08 3.06
C ASP A 128 8.21 15.81 3.64
N PRO A 129 8.37 14.71 2.88
CA PRO A 129 9.08 13.51 3.37
C PRO A 129 10.55 13.79 3.76
N GLU A 130 11.13 14.89 3.27
CA GLU A 130 12.50 15.31 3.60
C GLU A 130 12.56 16.22 4.84
N ILE A 131 11.44 16.54 5.48
CA ILE A 131 11.36 17.36 6.70
C ILE A 131 12.35 16.87 7.77
N SER A 132 12.99 17.78 8.49
CA SER A 132 13.86 17.44 9.61
C SER A 132 13.07 16.80 10.77
N GLU A 133 13.74 15.99 11.62
CA GLU A 133 13.12 15.44 12.84
C GLU A 133 12.59 16.56 13.74
N GLU A 134 13.36 17.66 13.87
CA GLU A 134 12.99 18.81 14.71
C GLU A 134 11.73 19.52 14.18
N ASP A 135 11.62 19.71 12.88
CA ASP A 135 10.45 20.38 12.30
C ASP A 135 9.24 19.42 12.27
N LEU A 136 9.46 18.14 11.99
CA LEU A 136 8.41 17.11 12.08
C LEU A 136 7.82 17.07 13.51
N GLN A 137 8.66 17.18 14.55
CA GLN A 137 8.20 17.23 15.94
C GLN A 137 7.24 18.41 16.21
N LYS A 138 7.40 19.54 15.54
CA LYS A 138 6.54 20.72 15.72
C LYS A 138 5.14 20.56 15.12
N GLU A 139 4.96 19.61 14.20
CA GLU A 139 3.67 19.34 13.54
C GLU A 139 2.72 18.50 14.42
N PHE A 140 3.25 17.87 15.48
CA PHE A 140 2.41 17.06 16.38
C PHE A 140 1.53 17.95 17.25
N LYS A 141 0.24 17.61 17.29
CA LYS A 141 -0.79 18.22 18.13
C LYS A 141 -1.21 17.24 19.23
N PRO A 142 -1.83 17.69 20.33
CA PRO A 142 -2.32 16.80 21.38
C PRO A 142 -3.26 15.69 20.88
N ASN A 143 -4.04 16.01 19.84
CA ASN A 143 -5.00 15.11 19.19
C ASN A 143 -4.43 14.37 17.95
N THR A 144 -3.12 14.38 17.74
CA THR A 144 -2.50 13.58 16.66
C THR A 144 -2.55 12.10 17.03
N LYS A 145 -3.10 11.27 16.12
CA LYS A 145 -3.34 9.84 16.34
C LYS A 145 -2.45 8.92 15.52
N CYS A 146 -1.94 9.35 14.38
CA CYS A 146 -1.03 8.57 13.55
C CYS A 146 -0.20 9.45 12.62
N VAL A 147 0.88 8.83 12.10
CA VAL A 147 1.66 9.34 10.97
C VAL A 147 1.48 8.38 9.80
N PHE A 148 1.35 8.90 8.58
CA PHE A 148 1.17 8.12 7.36
C PHE A 148 2.21 8.47 6.30
N GLY A 149 2.77 7.44 5.64
CA GLY A 149 3.69 7.59 4.52
C GLY A 149 3.59 6.42 3.52
N GLU A 150 4.30 6.54 2.40
CA GLU A 150 4.47 5.46 1.40
C GLU A 150 5.94 5.07 1.33
N THR A 151 6.27 3.78 1.36
CA THR A 151 7.66 3.29 1.25
C THR A 151 8.36 3.86 0.01
N ILE A 152 7.68 3.81 -1.14
CA ILE A 152 8.09 4.39 -2.41
C ILE A 152 6.93 5.23 -2.94
N THR A 153 7.15 6.53 -3.08
CA THR A 153 6.08 7.47 -3.37
C THR A 153 5.57 7.40 -4.82
N ASN A 154 4.29 7.66 -5.03
CA ASN A 154 3.66 7.69 -6.36
C ASN A 154 3.16 9.12 -6.68
N PRO A 155 3.59 9.79 -7.77
CA PRO A 155 4.37 9.26 -8.89
C PRO A 155 5.88 9.56 -8.82
N THR A 156 6.37 10.17 -7.77
CA THR A 156 7.72 10.76 -7.69
C THR A 156 8.83 9.76 -7.39
N VAL A 157 8.49 8.51 -7.06
CA VAL A 157 9.37 7.37 -6.72
C VAL A 157 10.49 7.68 -5.73
N ARG A 158 10.25 8.61 -4.79
CA ARG A 158 11.15 8.91 -3.68
C ARG A 158 11.08 7.79 -2.64
N ILE A 159 12.17 7.54 -1.94
CA ILE A 159 12.19 6.61 -0.80
C ILE A 159 11.89 7.37 0.48
N PHE A 160 10.89 6.90 1.23
CA PHE A 160 10.50 7.47 2.51
C PHE A 160 11.43 6.96 3.63
N ASP A 161 11.93 7.87 4.46
CA ASP A 161 12.78 7.50 5.60
C ASP A 161 11.95 6.97 6.78
N ILE A 162 11.65 5.67 6.74
CA ILE A 162 10.74 5.00 7.68
C ILE A 162 11.22 5.15 9.12
N GLU A 163 12.52 4.93 9.40
CA GLU A 163 13.06 5.01 10.77
C GLU A 163 12.97 6.42 11.35
N LYS A 164 13.24 7.45 10.54
CA LYS A 164 13.11 8.86 10.96
C LYS A 164 11.69 9.15 11.44
N PHE A 165 10.69 8.81 10.62
CA PHE A 165 9.30 9.06 10.96
C PHE A 165 8.79 8.19 12.09
N ALA A 166 9.18 6.91 12.16
CA ALA A 166 8.86 6.01 13.27
C ALA A 166 9.38 6.54 14.60
N LYS A 167 10.65 6.96 14.63
CA LYS A 167 11.28 7.53 15.84
C LYS A 167 10.50 8.72 16.39
N VAL A 168 10.14 9.67 15.53
CA VAL A 168 9.41 10.87 15.96
C VAL A 168 7.96 10.53 16.33
N ALA A 169 7.29 9.66 15.57
CA ALA A 169 5.92 9.22 15.86
C ALA A 169 5.84 8.52 17.23
N HIS A 170 6.71 7.56 17.48
CA HIS A 170 6.75 6.81 18.74
C HIS A 170 7.12 7.70 19.95
N ALA A 171 8.01 8.69 19.77
CA ALA A 171 8.30 9.66 20.83
C ALA A 171 7.07 10.49 21.24
N ASN A 172 6.08 10.62 20.34
CA ASN A 172 4.80 11.26 20.60
C ASN A 172 3.68 10.28 20.98
N GLY A 173 3.98 8.99 21.15
CA GLY A 173 3.00 7.94 21.48
C GLY A 173 1.96 7.72 20.40
N VAL A 174 2.34 7.81 19.11
CA VAL A 174 1.47 7.53 17.96
C VAL A 174 2.10 6.52 17.01
N PRO A 175 1.31 5.64 16.36
CA PRO A 175 1.80 4.66 15.41
C PRO A 175 2.17 5.29 14.07
N LEU A 176 3.12 4.64 13.37
CA LEU A 176 3.43 4.90 11.97
C LEU A 176 2.70 3.90 11.07
N ILE A 177 1.94 4.41 10.11
CA ILE A 177 1.24 3.66 9.06
C ILE A 177 1.99 3.85 7.74
N ILE A 178 2.36 2.76 7.07
CA ILE A 178 3.10 2.79 5.80
C ILE A 178 2.32 2.05 4.71
N ASP A 179 2.01 2.74 3.62
CA ASP A 179 1.58 2.11 2.38
C ASP A 179 2.80 1.52 1.66
N ASN A 180 2.86 0.18 1.60
CA ASN A 180 3.99 -0.56 1.02
C ASN A 180 3.65 -1.15 -0.37
N THR A 181 2.74 -0.52 -1.08
CA THR A 181 2.20 -1.03 -2.36
C THR A 181 3.28 -1.23 -3.41
N PHE A 182 4.20 -0.28 -3.61
CA PHE A 182 5.21 -0.37 -4.68
C PHE A 182 6.38 -1.28 -4.33
N ALA A 183 6.90 -1.20 -3.11
CA ALA A 183 8.00 -2.07 -2.70
C ALA A 183 7.55 -3.52 -2.50
N THR A 184 6.31 -3.74 -2.07
CA THR A 184 5.82 -5.04 -1.62
C THR A 184 6.67 -5.62 -0.48
N PRO A 185 6.23 -6.65 0.26
CA PRO A 185 7.05 -7.27 1.29
C PRO A 185 8.29 -8.02 0.73
N ILE A 186 8.46 -8.03 -0.60
CA ILE A 186 9.63 -8.64 -1.24
C ILE A 186 10.82 -7.71 -1.22
N MET A 187 10.61 -6.41 -1.50
CA MET A 187 11.69 -5.43 -1.58
C MET A 187 11.91 -4.70 -0.27
N CYS A 188 10.82 -4.36 0.46
CA CYS A 188 10.87 -3.72 1.76
C CYS A 188 9.87 -4.34 2.73
N LYS A 189 10.24 -4.43 4.00
CA LYS A 189 9.34 -4.79 5.12
C LYS A 189 9.33 -3.64 6.13
N PRO A 190 8.42 -2.69 6.01
CA PRO A 190 8.38 -1.50 6.85
C PRO A 190 8.35 -1.79 8.35
N ILE A 191 7.74 -2.91 8.77
CA ILE A 191 7.67 -3.34 10.17
C ILE A 191 9.08 -3.50 10.78
N GLN A 192 10.07 -3.94 10.01
CA GLN A 192 11.45 -4.09 10.47
C GLN A 192 12.13 -2.75 10.76
N TRP A 193 11.56 -1.66 10.26
CA TRP A 193 12.07 -0.30 10.34
C TRP A 193 11.21 0.61 11.23
N GLY A 194 10.24 0.03 11.96
CA GLY A 194 9.44 0.74 12.94
C GLY A 194 8.02 1.11 12.49
N ALA A 195 7.56 0.66 11.33
CA ALA A 195 6.15 0.79 10.99
C ALA A 195 5.30 -0.13 11.88
N ASP A 196 4.18 0.40 12.37
CA ASP A 196 3.24 -0.34 13.21
C ASP A 196 2.14 -0.99 12.39
N ILE A 197 1.65 -0.27 11.40
CA ILE A 197 0.60 -0.72 10.48
C ILE A 197 1.13 -0.58 9.05
N VAL A 198 0.89 -1.61 8.23
CA VAL A 198 1.23 -1.57 6.80
C VAL A 198 -0.04 -1.73 5.99
N THR A 199 -0.21 -0.88 4.97
CA THR A 199 -1.32 -0.99 4.03
C THR A 199 -0.81 -1.35 2.64
N HIS A 200 -1.68 -1.94 1.83
CA HIS A 200 -1.41 -2.28 0.44
C HIS A 200 -2.62 -2.04 -0.44
N SER A 201 -2.40 -1.50 -1.62
CA SER A 201 -3.27 -1.76 -2.75
C SER A 201 -2.86 -3.10 -3.38
N THR A 202 -3.54 -4.18 -3.03
CA THR A 202 -3.24 -5.51 -3.58
C THR A 202 -3.54 -5.60 -5.08
N THR A 203 -4.27 -4.62 -5.62
CA THR A 203 -4.54 -4.38 -7.04
C THR A 203 -3.27 -4.33 -7.90
N LYS A 204 -2.12 -3.97 -7.30
CA LYS A 204 -0.85 -3.68 -7.98
C LYS A 204 0.01 -4.94 -8.08
N TYR A 205 1.29 -4.87 -7.77
CA TYR A 205 2.21 -6.01 -7.88
C TYR A 205 1.74 -7.28 -7.16
N MET A 206 0.97 -7.19 -6.08
CA MET A 206 0.51 -8.40 -5.38
C MET A 206 -0.41 -9.26 -6.24
N ASP A 207 -1.41 -8.66 -6.92
CA ASP A 207 -2.18 -9.31 -7.98
C ASP A 207 -1.30 -9.51 -9.23
N GLY A 208 -0.67 -8.44 -9.69
CA GLY A 208 0.33 -8.41 -10.75
C GLY A 208 -0.20 -8.61 -12.16
N HIS A 209 -1.51 -8.73 -12.35
CA HIS A 209 -2.14 -9.06 -13.63
C HIS A 209 -3.24 -8.06 -14.03
N ALA A 210 -3.45 -7.00 -13.25
CA ALA A 210 -4.55 -6.05 -13.40
C ALA A 210 -5.93 -6.74 -13.44
N SER A 211 -6.07 -7.85 -12.72
CA SER A 211 -7.25 -8.73 -12.80
C SER A 211 -8.29 -8.41 -11.74
N CYS A 212 -7.89 -7.96 -10.55
CA CYS A 212 -8.81 -7.64 -9.48
C CYS A 212 -8.37 -6.45 -8.63
N VAL A 213 -9.35 -5.67 -8.19
CA VAL A 213 -9.15 -4.60 -7.22
C VAL A 213 -9.19 -5.18 -5.81
N GLY A 214 -8.26 -4.76 -4.96
CA GLY A 214 -8.21 -5.17 -3.58
C GLY A 214 -7.25 -4.34 -2.74
N GLY A 215 -7.30 -4.56 -1.44
CA GLY A 215 -6.38 -3.97 -0.46
C GLY A 215 -6.12 -4.91 0.69
N ALA A 216 -5.14 -4.57 1.50
CA ALA A 216 -4.82 -5.28 2.74
C ALA A 216 -4.33 -4.30 3.81
N ILE A 217 -4.63 -4.63 5.06
CA ILE A 217 -4.06 -3.98 6.25
C ILE A 217 -3.31 -5.06 7.02
N VAL A 218 -2.09 -4.78 7.42
CA VAL A 218 -1.25 -5.65 8.25
C VAL A 218 -0.91 -4.93 9.54
N ASP A 219 -1.17 -5.58 10.66
CA ASP A 219 -0.78 -5.11 11.99
C ASP A 219 0.52 -5.78 12.42
N SER A 220 1.50 -5.00 12.84
CA SER A 220 2.74 -5.53 13.41
C SER A 220 2.52 -6.19 14.77
N GLY A 221 1.52 -5.74 15.53
CA GLY A 221 1.30 -6.09 16.94
C GLY A 221 2.36 -5.51 17.90
N ASN A 222 3.14 -4.51 17.44
CA ASN A 222 4.22 -3.92 18.22
C ASN A 222 3.80 -2.66 18.99
N PHE A 223 2.80 -1.92 18.49
CA PHE A 223 2.33 -0.72 19.16
C PHE A 223 1.55 -1.06 20.44
N ASN A 224 1.95 -0.47 21.55
CA ASN A 224 1.31 -0.71 22.86
C ASN A 224 0.16 0.27 23.09
N TRP A 225 -1.05 -0.13 22.71
CA TRP A 225 -2.26 0.70 22.87
C TRP A 225 -2.56 1.09 24.32
N LEU A 226 -2.29 0.20 25.28
CA LEU A 226 -2.55 0.45 26.70
C LEU A 226 -1.58 1.47 27.32
N GLU A 227 -0.36 1.58 26.80
CA GLU A 227 0.60 2.60 27.24
C GLU A 227 0.15 4.02 26.86
N HIS A 228 -0.66 4.13 25.81
CA HIS A 228 -1.20 5.38 25.29
C HIS A 228 -2.73 5.40 25.33
N ALA A 229 -3.32 4.82 26.38
CA ALA A 229 -4.76 4.57 26.48
C ALA A 229 -5.63 5.83 26.34
N ASP A 230 -5.18 6.96 26.84
CA ASP A 230 -5.84 8.26 26.71
C ASP A 230 -5.93 8.77 25.28
N LYS A 231 -5.03 8.34 24.41
CA LYS A 231 -5.07 8.69 22.98
C LYS A 231 -5.99 7.79 22.17
N TYR A 232 -6.22 6.55 22.57
CA TYR A 232 -6.94 5.55 21.79
C TYR A 232 -8.14 4.96 22.53
N PRO A 233 -9.12 5.80 22.97
CA PRO A 233 -10.26 5.32 23.73
C PRO A 233 -11.06 4.23 23.00
N GLY A 234 -11.18 4.28 21.66
CA GLY A 234 -11.86 3.26 20.88
C GLY A 234 -11.23 1.85 20.94
N LEU A 235 -10.01 1.70 21.48
CA LEU A 235 -9.36 0.42 21.73
C LEU A 235 -9.18 0.09 23.22
N THR A 236 -9.21 1.11 24.08
CA THR A 236 -8.78 1.01 25.49
C THR A 236 -9.89 1.30 26.49
N THR A 237 -11.09 1.64 26.02
CA THR A 237 -12.29 1.80 26.86
C THR A 237 -13.38 0.82 26.44
N PRO A 238 -14.40 0.57 27.29
CA PRO A 238 -15.51 -0.32 26.97
C PRO A 238 -16.24 0.05 25.67
N ASP A 239 -16.34 -0.89 24.74
CA ASP A 239 -17.06 -0.71 23.47
C ASP A 239 -18.56 -1.04 23.62
N GLU A 240 -19.42 -0.09 23.29
CA GLU A 240 -20.88 -0.24 23.40
C GLU A 240 -21.45 -1.29 22.43
N SER A 241 -20.76 -1.51 21.27
CA SER A 241 -21.20 -2.47 20.25
C SER A 241 -21.04 -3.93 20.69
N TYR A 242 -20.17 -4.20 21.68
CA TYR A 242 -19.79 -5.55 22.11
C TYR A 242 -19.83 -5.70 23.64
N HIS A 243 -20.93 -5.29 24.28
CA HIS A 243 -21.19 -5.48 25.71
C HIS A 243 -20.09 -4.95 26.64
N GLY A 244 -19.43 -3.87 26.22
CA GLY A 244 -18.39 -3.23 27.02
C GLY A 244 -17.04 -3.92 27.01
N ILE A 245 -16.70 -4.69 25.98
CA ILE A 245 -15.33 -5.21 25.85
C ILE A 245 -14.33 -4.06 25.66
N VAL A 246 -13.14 -4.24 26.22
CA VAL A 246 -11.97 -3.41 25.96
C VAL A 246 -11.04 -4.19 25.01
N TYR A 247 -10.93 -3.76 23.74
CA TYR A 247 -10.20 -4.52 22.73
C TYR A 247 -8.76 -4.78 23.12
N ALA A 248 -8.06 -3.76 23.63
CA ALA A 248 -6.64 -3.87 23.99
C ALA A 248 -6.39 -4.84 25.14
N GLU A 249 -7.33 -4.94 26.11
CA GLU A 249 -7.25 -5.89 27.22
C GLU A 249 -7.62 -7.31 26.80
N LYS A 250 -8.73 -7.46 26.05
CA LYS A 250 -9.25 -8.78 25.65
C LYS A 250 -8.39 -9.47 24.59
N PHE A 251 -7.90 -8.72 23.59
CA PHE A 251 -7.21 -9.28 22.42
C PHE A 251 -5.72 -8.96 22.39
N GLY A 252 -5.22 -8.11 23.31
CA GLY A 252 -3.80 -7.75 23.38
C GLY A 252 -3.25 -7.26 22.05
N LYS A 253 -2.25 -7.93 21.51
CA LYS A 253 -1.61 -7.56 20.23
C LYS A 253 -2.54 -7.63 19.00
N LEU A 254 -3.64 -8.36 19.08
CA LEU A 254 -4.63 -8.48 17.99
C LEU A 254 -5.73 -7.42 18.06
N ALA A 255 -5.71 -6.52 19.05
CA ALA A 255 -6.77 -5.56 19.32
C ALA A 255 -7.12 -4.71 18.09
N TYR A 256 -6.11 -4.19 17.40
CA TYR A 256 -6.29 -3.29 16.26
C TYR A 256 -6.99 -4.00 15.08
N ILE A 257 -6.51 -5.18 14.66
CA ILE A 257 -7.12 -5.94 13.56
C ILE A 257 -8.49 -6.49 13.96
N THR A 258 -8.65 -6.92 15.21
CA THR A 258 -9.95 -7.41 15.70
C THR A 258 -11.01 -6.29 15.65
N LYS A 259 -10.70 -5.08 16.12
CA LYS A 259 -11.62 -3.94 16.03
C LYS A 259 -11.91 -3.58 14.57
N ALA A 260 -10.90 -3.49 13.72
CA ALA A 260 -11.10 -3.20 12.30
C ALA A 260 -12.03 -4.21 11.61
N THR A 261 -11.93 -5.49 11.95
CA THR A 261 -12.78 -6.56 11.40
C THR A 261 -14.18 -6.55 12.03
N SER A 262 -14.25 -6.56 13.36
CA SER A 262 -15.51 -6.73 14.08
C SER A 262 -16.41 -5.47 14.04
N GLN A 263 -15.84 -4.28 13.89
CA GLN A 263 -16.56 -3.02 13.85
C GLN A 263 -16.56 -2.40 12.44
N LEU A 264 -15.42 -2.01 11.89
CA LEU A 264 -15.39 -1.29 10.62
C LEU A 264 -15.84 -2.16 9.44
N MET A 265 -15.31 -3.38 9.32
CA MET A 265 -15.72 -4.29 8.23
C MET A 265 -17.18 -4.70 8.38
N ARG A 266 -17.63 -4.97 9.62
CA ARG A 266 -19.03 -5.30 9.90
C ARG A 266 -19.98 -4.19 9.46
N ASP A 267 -19.68 -2.93 9.81
CA ASP A 267 -20.62 -1.82 9.69
C ASP A 267 -20.51 -1.11 8.33
N LEU A 268 -19.30 -0.95 7.79
CA LEU A 268 -19.02 -0.24 6.54
C LEU A 268 -18.91 -1.16 5.33
N GLY A 269 -18.68 -2.46 5.53
CA GLY A 269 -18.43 -3.41 4.45
C GLY A 269 -17.01 -3.26 3.89
N SER A 270 -16.86 -3.13 2.56
CA SER A 270 -15.57 -3.09 1.87
C SER A 270 -14.82 -4.44 1.89
N ILE A 271 -15.55 -5.54 1.98
CA ILE A 271 -14.97 -6.88 1.85
C ILE A 271 -14.47 -7.13 0.42
N GLN A 272 -13.38 -7.84 0.30
CA GLN A 272 -12.95 -8.43 -0.98
C GLN A 272 -13.74 -9.73 -1.24
N ALA A 273 -14.22 -9.92 -2.46
CA ALA A 273 -14.88 -11.17 -2.84
C ALA A 273 -13.91 -12.36 -2.71
N PRO A 274 -14.35 -13.53 -2.20
CA PRO A 274 -13.48 -14.71 -2.03
C PRO A 274 -12.79 -15.13 -3.33
N GLN A 275 -13.46 -15.01 -4.47
CA GLN A 275 -12.86 -15.29 -5.78
C GLN A 275 -11.70 -14.32 -6.10
N ASN A 276 -11.83 -13.03 -5.77
CA ASN A 276 -10.74 -12.07 -5.95
C ASN A 276 -9.59 -12.36 -4.98
N ALA A 277 -9.88 -12.78 -3.75
CA ALA A 277 -8.85 -13.24 -2.80
C ALA A 277 -8.09 -14.47 -3.34
N TYR A 278 -8.78 -15.39 -4.01
CA TYR A 278 -8.13 -16.52 -4.68
C TYR A 278 -7.21 -16.07 -5.83
N TYR A 279 -7.64 -15.14 -6.69
CA TYR A 279 -6.77 -14.58 -7.74
C TYR A 279 -5.55 -13.86 -7.14
N LEU A 280 -5.76 -13.11 -6.07
CA LEU A 280 -4.67 -12.49 -5.32
C LEU A 280 -3.69 -13.55 -4.79
N ASN A 281 -4.17 -14.69 -4.28
CA ASN A 281 -3.29 -15.79 -3.85
C ASN A 281 -2.37 -16.26 -4.99
N LEU A 282 -2.93 -16.48 -6.20
CA LEU A 282 -2.13 -16.85 -7.37
C LEU A 282 -1.06 -15.80 -7.71
N GLY A 283 -1.42 -14.51 -7.61
CA GLY A 283 -0.48 -13.41 -7.76
C GLY A 283 0.65 -13.44 -6.72
N LEU A 284 0.31 -13.67 -5.44
CA LEU A 284 1.28 -13.74 -4.36
C LEU A 284 2.27 -14.90 -4.52
N GLU A 285 1.84 -16.04 -5.06
CA GLU A 285 2.69 -17.20 -5.26
C GLU A 285 3.88 -16.92 -6.20
N SER A 286 3.71 -16.06 -7.19
CA SER A 286 4.76 -15.65 -8.13
C SER A 286 5.39 -14.29 -7.79
N LEU A 287 4.96 -13.61 -6.72
CA LEU A 287 5.35 -12.24 -6.40
C LEU A 287 6.87 -12.06 -6.32
N ALA A 288 7.57 -12.96 -5.62
CA ALA A 288 9.01 -12.84 -5.43
C ALA A 288 9.81 -12.91 -6.74
N VAL A 289 9.43 -13.79 -7.67
CA VAL A 289 10.13 -13.90 -8.98
C VAL A 289 9.77 -12.73 -9.88
N ARG A 290 8.51 -12.26 -9.85
CA ARG A 290 8.06 -11.10 -10.63
C ARG A 290 8.76 -9.82 -10.18
N MET A 291 8.84 -9.56 -8.87
CA MET A 291 9.50 -8.36 -8.35
C MET A 291 10.97 -8.29 -8.76
N LYS A 292 11.70 -9.40 -8.71
CA LYS A 292 13.11 -9.46 -9.18
C LYS A 292 13.21 -9.09 -10.67
N ALA A 293 12.32 -9.60 -11.51
CA ALA A 293 12.29 -9.28 -12.93
C ALA A 293 11.90 -7.82 -13.19
N HIS A 294 10.87 -7.30 -12.49
CA HIS A 294 10.48 -5.89 -12.59
C HIS A 294 11.63 -4.94 -12.25
N CYS A 295 12.34 -5.18 -11.15
CA CYS A 295 13.49 -4.34 -10.75
C CYS A 295 14.62 -4.41 -11.76
N ALA A 296 14.95 -5.61 -12.27
CA ALA A 296 15.99 -5.78 -13.27
C ALA A 296 15.66 -5.03 -14.57
N ASN A 297 14.44 -5.18 -15.07
CA ASN A 297 13.98 -4.50 -16.27
C ASN A 297 13.95 -2.96 -16.06
N ALA A 298 13.42 -2.50 -14.93
CA ALA A 298 13.35 -1.07 -14.61
C ALA A 298 14.74 -0.44 -14.53
N LEU A 299 15.71 -1.12 -13.93
CA LEU A 299 17.10 -0.63 -13.88
C LEU A 299 17.72 -0.54 -15.28
N ALA A 300 17.48 -1.52 -16.15
CA ALA A 300 17.96 -1.48 -17.53
C ALA A 300 17.35 -0.31 -18.31
N VAL A 301 16.04 -0.12 -18.20
CA VAL A 301 15.31 0.99 -18.83
C VAL A 301 15.73 2.34 -18.25
N ALA A 302 15.92 2.45 -16.93
CA ALA A 302 16.36 3.68 -16.28
C ALA A 302 17.75 4.11 -16.75
N LYS A 303 18.69 3.18 -16.85
CA LYS A 303 20.05 3.44 -17.40
C LYS A 303 20.02 3.87 -18.86
N TYR A 304 19.17 3.25 -19.67
CA TYR A 304 18.98 3.66 -21.06
C TYR A 304 18.45 5.09 -21.15
N LEU A 305 17.42 5.42 -20.37
CA LEU A 305 16.84 6.77 -20.35
C LEU A 305 17.81 7.81 -19.83
N GLU A 306 18.58 7.50 -18.79
CA GLU A 306 19.60 8.41 -18.22
C GLU A 306 20.71 8.75 -19.24
N ALA A 307 21.07 7.80 -20.09
CA ALA A 307 22.08 7.98 -21.14
C ALA A 307 21.52 8.63 -22.42
N ASN A 308 20.22 8.79 -22.55
CA ASN A 308 19.58 9.28 -23.77
C ASN A 308 19.56 10.83 -23.83
N GLU A 309 20.01 11.40 -24.98
CA GLU A 309 20.11 12.84 -25.16
C GLU A 309 18.77 13.61 -25.14
N ASP A 310 17.65 12.94 -25.43
CA ASP A 310 16.31 13.52 -25.45
C ASP A 310 15.65 13.56 -24.08
N VAL A 311 16.21 12.85 -23.10
CA VAL A 311 15.74 12.79 -21.73
C VAL A 311 16.34 13.91 -20.89
N ALA A 312 15.50 14.67 -20.19
CA ALA A 312 15.93 15.78 -19.34
C ALA A 312 16.41 15.29 -17.97
N TRP A 313 15.68 14.33 -17.40
CA TRP A 313 15.95 13.76 -16.09
C TRP A 313 15.28 12.39 -15.93
N VAL A 314 15.83 11.55 -15.05
CA VAL A 314 15.26 10.26 -14.64
C VAL A 314 15.23 10.21 -13.10
N LYS A 315 14.17 9.67 -12.53
CA LYS A 315 14.04 9.36 -11.11
C LYS A 315 13.80 7.87 -10.95
N TYR A 316 14.75 7.19 -10.37
CA TYR A 316 14.68 5.78 -10.03
C TYR A 316 15.77 5.47 -8.99
N ALA A 317 15.36 5.15 -7.77
CA ALA A 317 16.28 5.12 -6.62
C ALA A 317 17.36 4.01 -6.66
N ASP A 318 17.26 3.05 -7.59
CA ASP A 318 18.34 2.07 -7.83
C ASP A 318 19.45 2.64 -8.75
N LEU A 319 19.30 3.83 -9.37
CA LEU A 319 20.38 4.54 -10.03
C LEU A 319 21.31 5.19 -9.01
N GLU A 320 22.63 5.06 -9.20
CA GLU A 320 23.63 5.69 -8.32
C GLU A 320 23.56 7.23 -8.30
N SER A 321 23.03 7.83 -9.36
CA SER A 321 22.80 9.27 -9.52
C SER A 321 21.57 9.79 -8.78
N ASP A 322 20.64 8.90 -8.38
CA ASP A 322 19.42 9.31 -7.71
C ASP A 322 19.69 9.74 -6.26
N PRO A 323 19.17 10.90 -5.81
CA PRO A 323 19.41 11.41 -4.45
C PRO A 323 18.89 10.47 -3.35
N HIS A 324 17.95 9.57 -3.63
CA HIS A 324 17.43 8.58 -2.69
C HIS A 324 18.16 7.23 -2.72
N HIS A 325 19.24 7.09 -3.51
CA HIS A 325 19.95 5.83 -3.68
C HIS A 325 20.43 5.19 -2.36
N GLU A 326 20.97 5.99 -1.44
CA GLU A 326 21.43 5.47 -0.16
C GLU A 326 20.26 4.99 0.74
N LEU A 327 19.11 5.67 0.70
CA LEU A 327 17.90 5.19 1.37
C LEU A 327 17.35 3.92 0.71
N ALA A 328 17.44 3.82 -0.61
CA ALA A 328 17.05 2.61 -1.33
C ALA A 328 17.91 1.42 -0.93
N LYS A 329 19.24 1.57 -0.87
CA LYS A 329 20.15 0.53 -0.38
C LYS A 329 19.80 0.09 1.06
N LYS A 330 19.41 1.03 1.91
CA LYS A 330 19.04 0.75 3.30
C LYS A 330 17.75 -0.05 3.39
N TYR A 331 16.66 0.43 2.79
CA TYR A 331 15.32 -0.12 2.95
C TYR A 331 14.97 -1.22 1.96
N CYS A 332 15.53 -1.15 0.75
CA CYS A 332 15.23 -2.02 -0.40
C CYS A 332 16.52 -2.62 -1.01
N PRO A 333 17.35 -3.37 -0.25
CA PRO A 333 18.68 -3.79 -0.68
C PRO A 333 18.69 -4.75 -1.89
N ASN A 334 17.54 -5.27 -2.30
CA ASN A 334 17.41 -6.20 -3.43
C ASN A 334 16.71 -5.57 -4.64
N GLY A 335 16.62 -4.24 -4.68
CA GLY A 335 15.90 -3.45 -5.68
C GLY A 335 14.66 -2.78 -5.11
N THR A 336 14.18 -1.72 -5.74
CA THR A 336 13.06 -0.91 -5.26
C THR A 336 11.71 -1.40 -5.80
N CYS A 337 11.44 -1.15 -7.06
CA CYS A 337 10.22 -1.57 -7.76
C CYS A 337 10.42 -1.50 -9.29
N GLY A 338 9.37 -1.76 -10.05
CA GLY A 338 9.37 -1.62 -11.51
C GLY A 338 8.85 -0.26 -12.00
N VAL A 339 8.64 0.72 -11.11
CA VAL A 339 8.14 2.06 -11.49
C VAL A 339 9.28 3.06 -11.45
N LEU A 340 9.38 3.86 -12.50
CA LEU A 340 10.30 4.99 -12.59
C LEU A 340 9.55 6.23 -13.13
N SER A 341 10.14 7.39 -13.01
CA SER A 341 9.63 8.61 -13.61
C SER A 341 10.73 9.33 -14.36
N PHE A 342 10.38 9.97 -15.48
CA PHE A 342 11.33 10.74 -16.27
C PHE A 342 10.64 11.92 -16.95
N GLY A 343 11.42 12.89 -17.37
CA GLY A 343 10.99 14.03 -18.19
C GLY A 343 11.77 14.09 -19.50
N LEU A 344 11.11 14.56 -20.55
CA LEU A 344 11.71 14.74 -21.87
C LEU A 344 12.20 16.18 -22.07
N LYS A 345 13.23 16.40 -22.90
CA LYS A 345 13.62 17.72 -23.43
C LYS A 345 12.67 18.12 -24.57
N ALA A 346 11.40 18.20 -24.26
CA ALA A 346 10.33 18.38 -25.23
C ALA A 346 9.25 19.30 -24.66
N ASP A 347 8.49 19.94 -25.54
CA ASP A 347 7.26 20.62 -25.16
C ASP A 347 6.11 19.60 -24.95
N ARG A 348 4.93 20.13 -24.62
CA ARG A 348 3.77 19.29 -24.35
C ARG A 348 3.32 18.50 -25.56
N ASP A 349 3.26 19.12 -26.72
CA ASP A 349 2.76 18.49 -27.95
C ASP A 349 3.70 17.37 -28.37
N GLN A 350 5.03 17.59 -28.25
CA GLN A 350 6.04 16.58 -28.49
C GLN A 350 5.94 15.41 -27.48
N THR A 351 5.70 15.72 -26.20
CA THR A 351 5.51 14.70 -25.17
C THR A 351 4.27 13.85 -25.44
N GLU A 352 3.17 14.46 -25.83
CA GLU A 352 1.94 13.74 -26.23
C GLU A 352 2.22 12.87 -27.47
N LYS A 353 2.93 13.39 -28.47
CA LYS A 353 3.34 12.63 -29.68
C LYS A 353 4.23 11.44 -29.34
N PHE A 354 5.19 11.60 -28.41
CA PHE A 354 6.00 10.49 -27.89
C PHE A 354 5.11 9.40 -27.30
N MET A 355 4.21 9.77 -26.40
CA MET A 355 3.33 8.82 -25.72
C MET A 355 2.43 8.07 -26.71
N ASP A 356 1.83 8.79 -27.65
CA ASP A 356 0.92 8.22 -28.67
C ASP A 356 1.67 7.35 -29.70
N SER A 357 2.99 7.48 -29.82
CA SER A 357 3.84 6.71 -30.72
C SER A 357 4.29 5.36 -30.15
N LEU A 358 4.12 5.12 -28.86
CA LEU A 358 4.45 3.84 -28.23
C LEU A 358 3.56 2.71 -28.78
N LYS A 359 4.14 1.54 -28.98
CA LYS A 359 3.48 0.37 -29.56
C LYS A 359 3.34 -0.80 -28.58
N LEU A 360 4.29 -0.94 -27.67
CA LEU A 360 4.31 -1.96 -26.63
C LEU A 360 3.71 -1.42 -25.33
N ALA A 361 4.22 -0.28 -24.86
CA ALA A 361 3.76 0.35 -23.63
C ALA A 361 2.38 0.99 -23.81
N SER A 362 1.46 0.71 -22.91
CA SER A 362 0.08 1.19 -22.98
C SER A 362 -0.15 2.43 -22.12
N ILE A 363 -0.88 3.42 -22.65
CA ILE A 363 -1.35 4.57 -21.86
C ILE A 363 -2.55 4.14 -21.02
N VAL A 364 -2.35 3.96 -19.73
CA VAL A 364 -3.41 3.55 -18.78
C VAL A 364 -3.21 4.20 -17.42
N THR A 365 -4.31 4.35 -16.67
CA THR A 365 -4.23 4.84 -15.28
C THR A 365 -3.63 3.82 -14.33
N HIS A 366 -3.59 2.55 -14.71
CA HIS A 366 -3.01 1.46 -13.93
C HIS A 366 -1.48 1.59 -13.81
N VAL A 367 -0.88 0.81 -12.91
CA VAL A 367 0.56 0.79 -12.63
C VAL A 367 0.90 -0.52 -11.91
N ALA A 368 2.16 -0.96 -12.04
CA ALA A 368 2.68 -2.07 -11.24
C ALA A 368 1.97 -3.41 -11.50
N ASP A 369 1.93 -3.79 -12.77
CA ASP A 369 1.49 -5.11 -13.25
C ASP A 369 2.50 -5.72 -14.25
N ALA A 370 2.16 -6.87 -14.80
CA ALA A 370 3.02 -7.62 -15.70
C ALA A 370 3.30 -6.92 -17.04
N LYS A 371 2.48 -5.94 -17.46
CA LYS A 371 2.60 -5.26 -18.75
C LYS A 371 3.11 -3.84 -18.56
N THR A 372 4.01 -3.43 -19.44
CA THR A 372 4.56 -2.07 -19.43
C THR A 372 3.47 -1.05 -19.77
N CYS A 373 3.38 -0.03 -18.94
CA CYS A 373 2.41 1.05 -19.11
C CYS A 373 2.93 2.39 -18.60
N LEU A 374 2.30 3.47 -19.03
CA LEU A 374 2.68 4.82 -18.65
C LEU A 374 1.47 5.75 -18.50
N LEU A 375 1.71 6.86 -17.84
CA LEU A 375 0.82 8.02 -17.86
C LEU A 375 1.59 9.31 -17.60
N HIS A 376 0.98 10.44 -17.98
CA HIS A 376 1.47 11.79 -17.69
C HIS A 376 0.57 12.38 -16.60
N PRO A 377 1.03 12.40 -15.31
CA PRO A 377 0.16 12.75 -14.19
C PRO A 377 -0.50 14.12 -14.32
N ALA A 378 0.27 15.15 -14.73
CA ALA A 378 -0.23 16.53 -14.83
C ALA A 378 -1.42 16.68 -15.81
N SER A 379 -1.44 15.93 -16.93
CA SER A 379 -2.55 15.98 -17.89
C SER A 379 -3.64 14.91 -17.66
N HIS A 380 -3.40 13.91 -16.80
CA HIS A 380 -4.32 12.80 -16.56
C HIS A 380 -4.82 12.76 -15.11
N THR A 381 -4.09 12.09 -14.22
CA THR A 381 -4.56 11.78 -12.87
C THR A 381 -4.56 12.96 -11.89
N HIS A 382 -3.76 13.98 -12.15
CA HIS A 382 -3.65 15.20 -11.34
C HIS A 382 -4.19 16.45 -12.05
N ARG A 383 -4.92 16.27 -13.16
CA ARG A 383 -5.46 17.37 -13.99
C ARG A 383 -6.34 18.36 -13.23
N GLN A 384 -6.87 17.96 -12.07
CA GLN A 384 -7.74 18.82 -11.25
C GLN A 384 -6.94 19.64 -10.22
N MET A 385 -5.61 19.41 -10.07
CA MET A 385 -4.74 20.14 -9.17
C MET A 385 -4.26 21.45 -9.81
N SER A 386 -4.10 22.50 -9.00
CA SER A 386 -3.44 23.74 -9.44
C SER A 386 -1.93 23.51 -9.62
N GLU A 387 -1.25 24.44 -10.31
CA GLU A 387 0.22 24.39 -10.48
C GLU A 387 0.94 24.37 -9.11
N GLU A 388 0.43 25.13 -8.13
CA GLU A 388 0.98 25.14 -6.77
C GLU A 388 0.83 23.76 -6.11
N GLN A 389 -0.35 23.14 -6.22
CA GLN A 389 -0.61 21.81 -5.67
C GLN A 389 0.24 20.73 -6.34
N LEU A 390 0.43 20.81 -7.67
CA LEU A 390 1.33 19.91 -8.40
C LEU A 390 2.77 20.05 -7.90
N LYS A 391 3.22 21.30 -7.68
CA LYS A 391 4.56 21.59 -7.15
C LYS A 391 4.74 21.05 -5.72
N GLU A 392 3.76 21.25 -4.84
CA GLU A 392 3.76 20.72 -3.47
C GLU A 392 3.79 19.18 -3.46
N ALA A 393 3.07 18.54 -4.37
CA ALA A 393 3.09 17.09 -4.57
C ALA A 393 4.38 16.59 -5.27
N GLY A 394 5.27 17.50 -5.71
CA GLY A 394 6.50 17.17 -6.44
C GLY A 394 6.28 16.66 -7.85
N VAL A 395 5.09 16.89 -8.43
CA VAL A 395 4.72 16.47 -9.78
C VAL A 395 5.14 17.54 -10.79
N ALA A 396 6.27 17.31 -11.46
CA ALA A 396 6.74 18.20 -12.52
C ALA A 396 5.78 18.19 -13.72
N PRO A 397 5.62 19.33 -14.45
CA PRO A 397 4.72 19.40 -15.61
C PRO A 397 5.08 18.44 -16.74
N ASP A 398 6.34 18.04 -16.84
CA ASP A 398 6.93 17.14 -17.84
C ASP A 398 7.07 15.69 -17.34
N LEU A 399 6.58 15.38 -16.13
CA LEU A 399 6.74 14.07 -15.52
C LEU A 399 5.94 13.00 -16.26
N ILE A 400 6.62 12.00 -16.77
CA ILE A 400 6.05 10.75 -17.26
C ILE A 400 6.32 9.67 -16.21
N ARG A 401 5.26 9.07 -15.66
CA ARG A 401 5.37 7.88 -14.82
C ARG A 401 5.35 6.66 -15.71
N PHE A 402 6.38 5.84 -15.63
CA PHE A 402 6.59 4.64 -16.44
C PHE A 402 6.65 3.40 -15.54
N SER A 403 5.73 2.48 -15.74
CA SER A 403 5.66 1.20 -15.03
C SER A 403 6.18 0.11 -15.94
N VAL A 404 7.37 -0.38 -15.63
CA VAL A 404 8.06 -1.39 -16.42
C VAL A 404 7.52 -2.78 -16.09
N GLY A 405 7.08 -3.49 -17.11
CA GLY A 405 6.52 -4.83 -17.01
C GLY A 405 7.57 -5.95 -17.01
N LEU A 406 7.11 -7.13 -17.40
CA LEU A 406 7.90 -8.37 -17.44
C LEU A 406 8.32 -8.75 -18.86
N GLU A 407 8.07 -7.89 -19.84
CA GLU A 407 8.53 -8.05 -21.22
C GLU A 407 10.07 -8.08 -21.26
N ASP A 408 10.66 -8.52 -22.35
CA ASP A 408 12.10 -8.39 -22.54
C ASP A 408 12.52 -6.91 -22.47
N ALA A 409 13.54 -6.61 -21.67
CA ALA A 409 13.97 -5.23 -21.43
C ALA A 409 14.40 -4.52 -22.72
N GLN A 410 14.99 -5.26 -23.69
CA GLN A 410 15.40 -4.69 -24.96
C GLN A 410 14.21 -4.33 -25.84
N ASP A 411 13.10 -5.09 -25.78
CA ASP A 411 11.89 -4.76 -26.51
C ASP A 411 11.24 -3.48 -25.96
N ILE A 412 11.25 -3.30 -24.63
CA ILE A 412 10.79 -2.05 -23.99
C ILE A 412 11.67 -0.87 -24.42
N ILE A 413 13.00 -1.03 -24.41
CA ILE A 413 13.95 -0.01 -24.85
C ILE A 413 13.76 0.33 -26.34
N ASN A 414 13.56 -0.66 -27.18
CA ASN A 414 13.28 -0.45 -28.62
C ASN A 414 11.99 0.33 -28.84
N ASP A 415 10.95 0.06 -28.04
CA ASP A 415 9.68 0.80 -28.13
C ASP A 415 9.85 2.27 -27.68
N LEU A 416 10.63 2.51 -26.62
CA LEU A 416 10.96 3.88 -26.19
C LEU A 416 11.78 4.60 -27.26
N GLN A 417 12.79 3.97 -27.87
CA GLN A 417 13.63 4.59 -28.90
C GLN A 417 12.82 4.98 -30.12
N GLN A 418 11.97 4.08 -30.63
CA GLN A 418 11.16 4.38 -31.83
C GLN A 418 10.16 5.51 -31.57
N ALA A 419 9.65 5.64 -30.33
CA ALA A 419 8.74 6.72 -29.94
C ALA A 419 9.49 8.07 -29.79
N LEU A 420 10.72 8.07 -29.25
CA LEU A 420 11.61 9.24 -29.21
C LEU A 420 11.97 9.72 -30.63
N ASP A 421 12.24 8.81 -31.55
CA ASP A 421 12.50 9.14 -32.96
C ASP A 421 11.27 9.74 -33.64
N ALA A 422 10.08 9.18 -33.37
CA ALA A 422 8.82 9.68 -33.90
C ALA A 422 8.46 11.08 -33.34
N MET A 423 8.84 11.37 -32.11
CA MET A 423 8.67 12.69 -31.49
C MET A 423 9.37 13.80 -32.28
N LYS A 424 10.53 13.52 -32.86
CA LYS A 424 11.37 14.47 -33.61
C LYS A 424 10.92 14.64 -35.08
N ALA A 425 10.23 13.67 -35.64
CA ALA A 425 9.77 13.67 -37.04
C ALA A 425 8.52 14.57 -37.21
#